data_864272244c8fae8d3eeb95f985f5be05
#
_entry.id   864272244c8fae8d3eeb95f985f5be05
#
_cell.length_a   1.000
_cell.length_b   1.000
_cell.length_c   1.000
_cell.angle_alpha   90.00
_cell.angle_beta   90.00
_cell.angle_gamma   90.00
#
_symmetry.space_group_name_H-M   'P 1'
#
loop_
_entity.id
_entity.type
_entity.pdbx_description
1 polymer ?
#
loop_
_entity_poly.entity_id
_entity_poly.type
_entity_poly.pdbx_seq_one_letter_code
_entity_poly.pdbx_strand_id
1 'polypeptide(L)'
;MILYYIIVPLAWLVFNIGFRVRCEGRENLKKIGTKGCIIASNHISAIDPVFIVITRFWGQRMMVFAKKELFEINPFLSWFFRCAGAVCVRGTKEEVGAIDDTVKKCKEGGTLLIFPEGTREKENAFLPLKSGLFVVAAAAGVDVVPCRIHYDTPDGRMKPFCRVRVVYGEPMPAARFSMEGRRDLRKLRENKQ
;
A
#
# COMPACT_ATOMS: atom_id res chain seq x y z
N MET A 1 -3.89 -9.74 16.80
CA MET A 1 -4.86 -8.80 16.16
C MET A 1 -5.12 -7.57 17.03
N ILE A 2 -5.32 -7.70 18.34
CA ILE A 2 -5.61 -6.57 19.26
C ILE A 2 -4.53 -5.47 19.19
N LEU A 3 -3.25 -5.84 19.13
CA LEU A 3 -2.12 -4.90 19.11
C LEU A 3 -2.17 -3.91 17.93
N TYR A 4 -2.63 -4.33 16.76
CA TYR A 4 -2.80 -3.44 15.60
C TYR A 4 -3.77 -2.28 15.93
N TYR A 5 -4.88 -2.58 16.57
CA TYR A 5 -5.88 -1.59 16.94
C TYR A 5 -5.47 -0.68 18.10
N ILE A 6 -4.39 -1.00 18.80
CA ILE A 6 -3.75 -0.12 19.80
C ILE A 6 -2.68 0.74 19.13
N ILE A 7 -1.84 0.13 18.27
CA ILE A 7 -0.72 0.82 17.61
C ILE A 7 -1.22 1.90 16.64
N VAL A 8 -2.25 1.63 15.85
CA VAL A 8 -2.72 2.57 14.82
C VAL A 8 -3.25 3.88 15.41
N PRO A 9 -4.12 3.88 16.44
CA PRO A 9 -4.51 5.13 17.12
C PRO A 9 -3.36 5.89 17.75
N LEU A 10 -2.42 5.19 18.39
CA LEU A 10 -1.23 5.82 18.96
C LEU A 10 -0.34 6.44 17.88
N ALA A 11 -0.12 5.74 16.78
CA ALA A 11 0.60 6.27 15.63
C ALA A 11 -0.14 7.47 15.04
N TRP A 12 -1.47 7.40 14.89
CA TRP A 12 -2.28 8.52 14.43
C TRP A 12 -2.05 9.77 15.31
N LEU A 13 -2.10 9.62 16.63
CA LEU A 13 -1.87 10.73 17.55
C LEU A 13 -0.46 11.32 17.38
N VAL A 14 0.57 10.47 17.46
CA VAL A 14 1.98 10.88 17.35
C VAL A 14 2.26 11.57 16.01
N PHE A 15 1.80 10.96 14.91
CA PHE A 15 2.06 11.50 13.58
C PHE A 15 1.23 12.75 13.27
N ASN A 16 0.04 12.93 13.85
CA ASN A 16 -0.69 14.20 13.71
C ASN A 16 -0.12 15.33 14.56
N ILE A 17 0.56 15.03 15.66
CA ILE A 17 1.31 16.03 16.43
C ILE A 17 2.60 16.42 15.68
N GLY A 18 3.34 15.41 15.17
CA GLY A 18 4.62 15.64 14.48
C GLY A 18 4.48 16.09 13.02
N PHE A 19 3.31 15.88 12.40
CA PHE A 19 3.04 16.20 10.99
C PHE A 19 1.59 16.69 10.85
N ARG A 20 1.37 17.65 9.98
CA ARG A 20 0.01 18.13 9.67
C ARG A 20 -0.60 17.23 8.60
N VAL A 21 -1.11 16.07 8.99
CA VAL A 21 -1.64 15.07 8.06
C VAL A 21 -3.03 15.47 7.57
N ARG A 22 -3.22 15.52 6.26
CA ARG A 22 -4.52 15.72 5.60
C ARG A 22 -4.83 14.53 4.72
N CYS A 23 -6.09 14.12 4.74
CA CYS A 23 -6.61 13.04 3.92
C CYS A 23 -7.71 13.56 3.01
N GLU A 24 -7.55 13.35 1.70
CA GLU A 24 -8.50 13.72 0.65
C GLU A 24 -8.98 12.44 -0.06
N GLY A 25 -10.20 12.45 -0.61
CA GLY A 25 -10.76 11.30 -1.35
C GLY A 25 -11.09 10.09 -0.46
N ARG A 26 -11.26 10.27 0.86
CA ARG A 26 -11.63 9.17 1.77
C ARG A 26 -12.96 8.53 1.41
N GLU A 27 -13.86 9.26 0.77
CA GLU A 27 -15.13 8.79 0.23
C GLU A 27 -14.92 7.69 -0.82
N ASN A 28 -13.83 7.70 -1.55
CA ASN A 28 -13.48 6.68 -2.53
C ASN A 28 -13.18 5.32 -1.87
N LEU A 29 -12.57 5.34 -0.68
CA LEU A 29 -12.41 4.13 0.12
C LEU A 29 -13.76 3.58 0.63
N LYS A 30 -14.72 4.46 0.92
CA LYS A 30 -16.06 4.04 1.35
C LYS A 30 -16.83 3.33 0.23
N LYS A 31 -16.57 3.66 -1.04
CA LYS A 31 -17.17 2.99 -2.21
C LYS A 31 -16.80 1.50 -2.28
N ILE A 32 -15.64 1.12 -1.73
CA ILE A 32 -15.20 -0.28 -1.64
C ILE A 32 -16.07 -1.08 -0.65
N GLY A 33 -16.56 -0.44 0.40
CA GLY A 33 -17.36 -1.08 1.44
C GLY A 33 -16.57 -2.15 2.19
N THR A 34 -17.14 -3.35 2.29
CA THR A 34 -16.51 -4.52 2.94
C THR A 34 -15.69 -5.39 1.98
N LYS A 35 -15.66 -5.04 0.69
CA LYS A 35 -14.86 -5.76 -0.30
C LYS A 35 -13.37 -5.51 -0.07
N GLY A 36 -12.55 -6.47 -0.44
CA GLY A 36 -11.11 -6.27 -0.47
C GLY A 36 -10.71 -5.26 -1.54
N CYS A 37 -9.58 -4.62 -1.34
CA CYS A 37 -9.00 -3.73 -2.35
C CYS A 37 -7.49 -3.69 -2.27
N ILE A 38 -6.88 -3.16 -3.33
CA ILE A 38 -5.45 -2.84 -3.34
C ILE A 38 -5.33 -1.31 -3.35
N ILE A 39 -4.57 -0.75 -2.42
CA ILE A 39 -4.17 0.65 -2.47
C ILE A 39 -2.80 0.71 -3.15
N ALA A 40 -2.72 1.40 -4.28
CA ALA A 40 -1.49 1.59 -5.04
C ALA A 40 -0.98 3.01 -4.84
N SER A 41 0.17 3.19 -4.19
CA SER A 41 0.71 4.51 -3.84
C SER A 41 2.13 4.71 -4.38
N ASN A 42 2.49 5.96 -4.66
CA ASN A 42 3.89 6.36 -4.83
C ASN A 42 4.68 6.17 -3.53
N HIS A 43 6.00 6.07 -3.62
CA HIS A 43 6.88 5.79 -2.47
C HIS A 43 8.07 6.74 -2.41
N ILE A 44 8.02 7.71 -1.51
CA ILE A 44 9.03 8.76 -1.31
C ILE A 44 9.84 8.49 -0.04
N SER A 45 9.17 8.10 1.05
CA SER A 45 9.77 7.95 2.36
C SER A 45 9.51 6.57 2.97
N ALA A 46 10.44 6.08 3.81
CA ALA A 46 10.26 4.83 4.54
C ALA A 46 9.01 4.82 5.45
N ILE A 47 8.50 5.99 5.83
CA ILE A 47 7.32 6.14 6.70
C ILE A 47 6.01 6.35 5.93
N ASP A 48 6.02 6.37 4.59
CA ASP A 48 4.80 6.49 3.77
C ASP A 48 3.72 5.46 4.16
N PRO A 49 4.05 4.18 4.41
CA PRO A 49 3.05 3.21 4.84
C PRO A 49 2.30 3.63 6.09
N VAL A 50 2.98 4.29 7.04
CA VAL A 50 2.37 4.75 8.28
C VAL A 50 1.32 5.81 8.00
N PHE A 51 1.63 6.80 7.16
CA PHE A 51 0.66 7.86 6.79
C PHE A 51 -0.57 7.28 6.10
N ILE A 52 -0.40 6.29 5.21
CA ILE A 52 -1.51 5.65 4.52
C ILE A 52 -2.35 4.82 5.51
N VAL A 53 -1.72 4.06 6.41
CA VAL A 53 -2.42 3.28 7.43
C VAL A 53 -3.24 4.18 8.36
N ILE A 54 -2.65 5.26 8.90
CA ILE A 54 -3.34 6.15 9.85
C ILE A 54 -4.45 6.99 9.19
N THR A 55 -4.35 7.32 7.91
CA THR A 55 -5.42 8.02 7.17
C THR A 55 -6.60 7.11 6.83
N ARG A 56 -6.38 5.80 6.74
CA ARG A 56 -7.44 4.80 6.59
C ARG A 56 -8.07 4.34 7.91
N PHE A 57 -7.76 4.89 9.01
CA PHE A 57 -7.99 4.65 10.44
C PHE A 57 -9.05 3.60 10.85
N TRP A 58 -10.19 3.51 10.17
CA TRP A 58 -11.34 2.65 10.50
C TRP A 58 -11.50 1.50 9.49
N GLY A 59 -10.48 0.75 9.24
CA GLY A 59 -10.53 -0.36 8.30
C GLY A 59 -9.98 -1.65 8.90
N GLN A 60 -10.16 -2.74 8.17
CA GLN A 60 -9.45 -3.98 8.46
C GLN A 60 -7.94 -3.76 8.41
N ARG A 61 -7.21 -4.61 9.13
CA ARG A 61 -5.74 -4.60 9.11
C ARG A 61 -5.22 -4.58 7.68
N MET A 62 -4.43 -3.57 7.36
CA MET A 62 -3.81 -3.43 6.04
C MET A 62 -2.59 -4.34 5.94
N MET A 63 -2.49 -5.09 4.86
CA MET A 63 -1.28 -5.79 4.49
C MET A 63 -0.38 -4.83 3.71
N VAL A 64 0.93 -4.87 3.97
CA VAL A 64 1.92 -4.02 3.29
C VAL A 64 3.08 -4.89 2.83
N PHE A 65 3.35 -4.93 1.52
CA PHE A 65 4.53 -5.63 1.03
C PHE A 65 5.80 -4.90 1.45
N ALA A 66 6.69 -5.63 2.10
CA ALA A 66 7.94 -5.10 2.62
C ALA A 66 9.12 -6.02 2.28
N LYS A 67 10.28 -5.41 2.04
CA LYS A 67 11.52 -6.14 1.74
C LYS A 67 12.00 -6.92 2.97
N LYS A 68 12.72 -8.02 2.72
CA LYS A 68 13.28 -8.90 3.74
C LYS A 68 14.15 -8.15 4.75
N GLU A 69 14.97 -7.24 4.25
CA GLU A 69 15.94 -6.50 5.04
C GLU A 69 15.25 -5.74 6.20
N LEU A 70 13.99 -5.35 6.02
CA LEU A 70 13.19 -4.70 7.08
C LEU A 70 12.96 -5.63 8.29
N PHE A 71 12.85 -6.93 8.04
CA PHE A 71 12.63 -7.94 9.07
C PHE A 71 13.94 -8.46 9.69
N GLU A 72 15.08 -8.12 9.11
CA GLU A 72 16.42 -8.55 9.57
C GLU A 72 17.11 -7.51 10.46
N ILE A 73 16.54 -6.31 10.63
CA ILE A 73 17.12 -5.24 11.46
C ILE A 73 17.31 -5.70 12.91
N ASN A 74 16.25 -6.17 13.54
CA ASN A 74 16.27 -6.85 14.84
C ASN A 74 14.96 -7.63 15.08
N PRO A 75 14.93 -8.60 16.01
CA PRO A 75 13.75 -9.43 16.28
C PRO A 75 12.53 -8.64 16.74
N PHE A 76 12.71 -7.58 17.55
CA PHE A 76 11.61 -6.75 18.04
C PHE A 76 10.94 -5.98 16.88
N LEU A 77 11.73 -5.35 16.02
CA LEU A 77 11.21 -4.65 14.84
C LEU A 77 10.55 -5.62 13.86
N SER A 78 11.12 -6.80 13.65
CA SER A 78 10.51 -7.85 12.84
C SER A 78 9.13 -8.24 13.35
N TRP A 79 9.02 -8.50 14.63
CA TRP A 79 7.76 -8.78 15.30
C TRP A 79 6.76 -7.62 15.17
N PHE A 80 7.21 -6.39 15.43
CA PHE A 80 6.40 -5.18 15.33
C PHE A 80 5.84 -4.98 13.92
N PHE A 81 6.68 -5.08 12.87
CA PHE A 81 6.24 -4.93 11.49
C PHE A 81 5.25 -6.02 11.09
N ARG A 82 5.46 -7.26 11.52
CA ARG A 82 4.47 -8.35 11.30
C ARG A 82 3.14 -8.05 11.99
N CYS A 83 3.15 -7.54 13.21
CA CYS A 83 1.94 -7.11 13.91
C CYS A 83 1.25 -5.95 13.20
N ALA A 84 2.02 -5.02 12.64
CA ALA A 84 1.52 -3.89 11.85
C ALA A 84 0.97 -4.27 10.46
N GLY A 85 1.13 -5.54 10.04
CA GLY A 85 0.60 -6.04 8.77
C GLY A 85 1.63 -6.13 7.64
N ALA A 86 2.91 -5.93 7.92
CA ALA A 86 3.95 -6.12 6.91
C ALA A 86 4.06 -7.58 6.50
N VAL A 87 4.08 -7.82 5.17
CA VAL A 87 4.25 -9.12 4.53
C VAL A 87 5.60 -9.11 3.82
N CYS A 88 6.46 -10.04 4.23
CA CYS A 88 7.78 -10.18 3.61
C CYS A 88 7.65 -10.74 2.21
N VAL A 89 8.18 -10.03 1.22
CA VAL A 89 8.25 -10.46 -0.19
C VAL A 89 9.71 -10.60 -0.58
N ARG A 90 10.05 -11.77 -1.10
CA ARG A 90 11.44 -12.15 -1.35
C ARG A 90 11.56 -12.79 -2.70
N GLY A 91 11.59 -12.49 -3.77
CA GLY A 91 11.98 -13.14 -5.03
C GLY A 91 12.28 -14.66 -5.03
N THR A 92 11.71 -15.44 -4.10
CA THR A 92 11.95 -16.87 -3.86
C THR A 92 10.62 -17.66 -3.86
N LYS A 93 10.69 -19.00 -3.75
CA LYS A 93 9.48 -19.85 -3.62
C LYS A 93 8.58 -19.47 -2.44
N GLU A 94 9.16 -18.92 -1.35
CA GLU A 94 8.42 -18.40 -0.19
C GLU A 94 7.60 -17.14 -0.53
N GLU A 95 8.04 -16.35 -1.52
CA GLU A 95 7.30 -15.20 -2.02
C GLU A 95 6.00 -15.62 -2.72
N VAL A 96 6.01 -16.71 -3.46
CA VAL A 96 4.80 -17.21 -4.14
C VAL A 96 3.73 -17.53 -3.10
N GLY A 97 4.08 -18.24 -2.03
CA GLY A 97 3.16 -18.51 -0.92
C GLY A 97 2.63 -17.25 -0.23
N ALA A 98 3.49 -16.25 -0.01
CA ALA A 98 3.09 -14.98 0.61
C ALA A 98 2.15 -14.18 -0.31
N ILE A 99 2.35 -14.24 -1.63
CA ILE A 99 1.46 -13.62 -2.62
C ILE A 99 0.11 -14.34 -2.63
N ASP A 100 0.09 -15.66 -2.66
CA ASP A 100 -1.13 -16.45 -2.66
C ASP A 100 -1.96 -16.21 -1.40
N ASP A 101 -1.33 -16.18 -0.22
CA ASP A 101 -1.99 -15.82 1.04
C ASP A 101 -2.56 -14.40 1.01
N THR A 102 -1.85 -13.48 0.39
CA THR A 102 -2.30 -12.09 0.26
C THR A 102 -3.49 -11.98 -0.68
N VAL A 103 -3.44 -12.68 -1.81
CA VAL A 103 -4.55 -12.78 -2.77
C VAL A 103 -5.80 -13.34 -2.08
N LYS A 104 -5.65 -14.44 -1.32
CA LYS A 104 -6.74 -15.03 -0.54
C LYS A 104 -7.34 -14.04 0.44
N LYS A 105 -6.51 -13.34 1.23
CA LYS A 105 -6.98 -12.32 2.19
C LYS A 105 -7.67 -11.14 1.51
N CYS A 106 -7.22 -10.72 0.33
CA CYS A 106 -7.90 -9.69 -0.45
C CYS A 106 -9.30 -10.15 -0.88
N LYS A 107 -9.45 -11.41 -1.33
CA LYS A 107 -10.76 -12.00 -1.66
C LYS A 107 -11.70 -12.04 -0.45
N GLU A 108 -11.16 -12.22 0.75
CA GLU A 108 -11.88 -12.23 2.03
C GLU A 108 -12.18 -10.82 2.58
N GLY A 109 -11.97 -9.77 1.80
CA GLY A 109 -12.24 -8.39 2.19
C GLY A 109 -11.04 -7.63 2.75
N GLY A 110 -9.84 -8.22 2.76
CA GLY A 110 -8.61 -7.56 3.23
C GLY A 110 -8.14 -6.45 2.29
N THR A 111 -7.35 -5.53 2.82
CA THR A 111 -6.72 -4.47 2.03
C THR A 111 -5.22 -4.67 1.95
N LEU A 112 -4.69 -4.54 0.75
CA LEU A 112 -3.25 -4.59 0.48
C LEU A 112 -2.75 -3.20 0.06
N LEU A 113 -1.67 -2.73 0.69
CA LEU A 113 -0.91 -1.57 0.21
C LEU A 113 0.28 -2.06 -0.62
N ILE A 114 0.36 -1.58 -1.83
CA ILE A 114 1.48 -1.81 -2.75
C ILE A 114 2.08 -0.46 -3.17
N PHE A 115 3.41 -0.42 -3.21
CA PHE A 115 4.17 0.62 -3.89
C PHE A 115 4.63 0.04 -5.24
N PRO A 116 3.93 0.34 -6.35
CA PRO A 116 4.15 -0.35 -7.61
C PRO A 116 5.51 -0.03 -8.25
N GLU A 117 6.17 1.02 -7.83
CA GLU A 117 7.53 1.37 -8.22
C GLU A 117 8.58 0.37 -7.65
N GLY A 118 8.25 -0.29 -6.54
CA GLY A 118 9.09 -1.29 -5.88
C GLY A 118 10.36 -0.74 -5.23
N THR A 119 10.56 0.56 -5.26
CA THR A 119 11.64 1.29 -4.58
C THR A 119 11.18 2.70 -4.25
N ARG A 120 11.91 3.37 -3.36
CA ARG A 120 11.64 4.78 -3.05
C ARG A 120 12.16 5.66 -4.16
N GLU A 121 11.35 6.62 -4.57
CA GLU A 121 11.73 7.67 -5.50
C GLU A 121 12.78 8.59 -4.88
N LYS A 122 13.83 8.89 -5.63
CA LYS A 122 14.95 9.71 -5.15
C LYS A 122 15.08 11.07 -5.84
N GLU A 123 14.47 11.25 -7.01
CA GLU A 123 14.76 12.38 -7.92
C GLU A 123 13.51 13.15 -8.40
N ASN A 124 12.38 13.03 -7.70
CA ASN A 124 11.08 13.57 -8.14
C ASN A 124 10.66 13.12 -9.55
N ALA A 125 11.13 11.94 -9.98
CA ALA A 125 10.82 11.33 -11.27
C ALA A 125 9.81 10.19 -11.11
N PHE A 126 8.89 10.06 -12.06
CA PHE A 126 8.01 8.91 -12.10
C PHE A 126 8.82 7.65 -12.42
N LEU A 127 8.83 6.69 -11.50
CA LEU A 127 9.46 5.40 -11.71
C LEU A 127 8.53 4.45 -12.48
N PRO A 128 9.07 3.57 -13.32
CA PRO A 128 8.26 2.57 -14.01
C PRO A 128 7.52 1.66 -13.04
N LEU A 129 6.25 1.43 -13.30
CA LEU A 129 5.44 0.53 -12.48
C LEU A 129 5.82 -0.93 -12.75
N LYS A 130 6.05 -1.70 -11.69
CA LYS A 130 6.29 -3.14 -11.76
C LYS A 130 4.97 -3.89 -11.97
N SER A 131 5.05 -5.05 -12.60
CA SER A 131 3.88 -5.88 -12.93
C SER A 131 3.19 -6.52 -11.71
N GLY A 132 3.84 -6.55 -10.54
CA GLY A 132 3.32 -7.21 -9.35
C GLY A 132 1.95 -6.72 -8.90
N LEU A 133 1.69 -5.40 -8.98
CA LEU A 133 0.38 -4.82 -8.72
C LEU A 133 -0.71 -5.47 -9.60
N PHE A 134 -0.46 -5.53 -10.90
CA PHE A 134 -1.45 -6.01 -11.88
C PHE A 134 -1.70 -7.51 -11.75
N VAL A 135 -0.66 -8.28 -11.44
CA VAL A 135 -0.78 -9.72 -11.19
C VAL A 135 -1.63 -9.99 -9.96
N VAL A 136 -1.38 -9.29 -8.84
CA VAL A 136 -2.14 -9.48 -7.61
C VAL A 136 -3.58 -8.99 -7.80
N ALA A 137 -3.81 -7.84 -8.46
CA ALA A 137 -5.15 -7.33 -8.73
C ALA A 137 -5.98 -8.31 -9.58
N ALA A 138 -5.39 -8.84 -10.64
CA ALA A 138 -6.02 -9.84 -11.51
C ALA A 138 -6.35 -11.14 -10.76
N ALA A 139 -5.38 -11.66 -9.99
CA ALA A 139 -5.54 -12.90 -9.23
C ALA A 139 -6.57 -12.77 -8.09
N ALA A 140 -6.61 -11.61 -7.44
CA ALA A 140 -7.53 -11.34 -6.34
C ALA A 140 -8.94 -10.96 -6.85
N GLY A 141 -9.07 -10.39 -8.05
CA GLY A 141 -10.34 -9.89 -8.58
C GLY A 141 -10.91 -8.74 -7.73
N VAL A 142 -10.04 -7.87 -7.22
CA VAL A 142 -10.41 -6.74 -6.36
C VAL A 142 -10.06 -5.40 -6.99
N ASP A 143 -10.79 -4.37 -6.62
CA ASP A 143 -10.57 -3.02 -7.12
C ASP A 143 -9.23 -2.46 -6.65
N VAL A 144 -8.64 -1.60 -7.47
CA VAL A 144 -7.40 -0.88 -7.15
C VAL A 144 -7.73 0.59 -6.90
N VAL A 145 -7.40 1.08 -5.71
CA VAL A 145 -7.54 2.48 -5.33
C VAL A 145 -6.18 3.17 -5.51
N PRO A 146 -6.04 4.08 -6.49
CA PRO A 146 -4.84 4.88 -6.62
C PRO A 146 -4.70 5.77 -5.38
N CYS A 147 -3.49 5.87 -4.86
CA CYS A 147 -3.19 6.72 -3.74
C CYS A 147 -1.96 7.57 -4.06
N ARG A 148 -1.95 8.81 -3.63
CA ARG A 148 -0.77 9.66 -3.72
C ARG A 148 -0.45 10.25 -2.38
N ILE A 149 0.80 10.07 -1.95
CA ILE A 149 1.35 10.80 -0.82
C ILE A 149 2.16 11.99 -1.34
N HIS A 150 1.98 13.14 -0.71
CA HIS A 150 2.65 14.38 -1.04
C HIS A 150 3.14 15.07 0.22
N TYR A 151 4.40 15.46 0.22
CA TYR A 151 5.04 16.26 1.26
C TYR A 151 5.11 17.71 0.81
N ASP A 152 4.52 18.62 1.60
CA ASP A 152 4.51 20.06 1.32
C ASP A 152 5.85 20.67 1.76
N THR A 153 6.87 20.39 0.98
CA THR A 153 8.25 20.86 1.14
C THR A 153 8.79 21.27 -0.22
N PRO A 154 9.76 22.20 -0.29
CA PRO A 154 10.29 22.69 -1.57
C PRO A 154 10.84 21.59 -2.50
N ASP A 155 11.37 20.52 -1.92
CA ASP A 155 11.94 19.37 -2.62
C ASP A 155 10.99 18.15 -2.69
N GLY A 156 9.73 18.31 -2.23
CA GLY A 156 8.74 17.21 -2.21
C GLY A 156 9.09 16.05 -1.29
N ARG A 157 10.13 16.19 -0.43
CA ARG A 157 10.63 15.12 0.43
C ARG A 157 10.11 15.27 1.85
N MET A 158 10.00 14.14 2.54
CA MET A 158 9.62 14.11 3.94
C MET A 158 10.67 14.84 4.81
N LYS A 159 10.19 15.81 5.57
CA LYS A 159 10.94 16.51 6.61
C LYS A 159 10.13 16.52 7.90
N PRO A 160 10.79 16.54 9.08
CA PRO A 160 10.06 16.67 10.34
C PRO A 160 9.13 17.89 10.33
N PHE A 161 7.94 17.72 10.89
CA PHE A 161 6.90 18.76 11.03
C PHE A 161 6.33 19.32 9.71
N CYS A 162 6.63 18.71 8.55
CA CYS A 162 6.03 19.11 7.29
C CYS A 162 4.53 18.76 7.23
N ARG A 163 3.81 19.39 6.31
CA ARG A 163 2.46 18.98 5.97
C ARG A 163 2.54 17.75 5.05
N VAL A 164 1.65 16.79 5.32
CA VAL A 164 1.53 15.57 4.52
C VAL A 164 0.11 15.47 4.01
N ARG A 165 -0.06 15.32 2.70
CA ARG A 165 -1.35 15.04 2.08
C ARG A 165 -1.36 13.61 1.55
N VAL A 166 -2.39 12.86 1.92
CA VAL A 166 -2.68 11.53 1.38
C VAL A 166 -3.98 11.64 0.60
N VAL A 167 -3.91 11.41 -0.70
CA VAL A 167 -5.04 11.57 -1.62
C VAL A 167 -5.42 10.21 -2.20
N TYR A 168 -6.66 9.79 -1.99
CA TYR A 168 -7.22 8.57 -2.56
C TYR A 168 -8.03 8.90 -3.81
N GLY A 169 -7.63 8.36 -4.96
CA GLY A 169 -8.35 8.51 -6.22
C GLY A 169 -9.56 7.58 -6.33
N GLU A 170 -10.28 7.70 -7.43
CA GLU A 170 -11.41 6.82 -7.74
C GLU A 170 -10.95 5.37 -7.89
N PRO A 171 -11.70 4.41 -7.31
CA PRO A 171 -11.40 2.99 -7.48
C PRO A 171 -11.44 2.57 -8.94
N MET A 172 -10.39 1.91 -9.38
CA MET A 172 -10.35 1.26 -10.68
C MET A 172 -10.94 -0.15 -10.54
N PRO A 173 -12.00 -0.48 -11.31
CA PRO A 173 -12.66 -1.77 -11.17
C PRO A 173 -11.75 -2.97 -11.45
N ALA A 174 -11.95 -4.06 -10.72
CA ALA A 174 -11.21 -5.33 -10.89
C ALA A 174 -11.24 -5.85 -12.34
N ALA A 175 -12.36 -5.65 -13.05
CA ALA A 175 -12.52 -6.05 -14.44
C ALA A 175 -11.46 -5.45 -15.38
N ARG A 176 -10.91 -4.27 -15.04
CA ARG A 176 -9.83 -3.64 -15.80
C ARG A 176 -8.53 -4.46 -15.77
N PHE A 177 -8.35 -5.26 -14.74
CA PHE A 177 -7.14 -6.05 -14.49
C PHE A 177 -7.31 -7.53 -14.82
N SER A 178 -8.54 -7.98 -15.17
CA SER A 178 -8.83 -9.37 -15.51
C SER A 178 -8.00 -9.81 -16.71
N MET A 179 -7.29 -10.91 -16.54
CA MET A 179 -6.52 -11.56 -17.61
C MET A 179 -7.24 -12.84 -18.01
N GLU A 180 -8.40 -12.72 -18.65
CA GLU A 180 -9.07 -13.86 -19.25
C GLU A 180 -8.32 -14.29 -20.49
N GLY A 181 -7.69 -15.47 -20.41
CA GLY A 181 -7.08 -16.18 -21.51
C GLY A 181 -5.82 -15.52 -22.08
N ARG A 182 -4.67 -16.17 -21.87
CA ARG A 182 -3.31 -15.78 -22.27
C ARG A 182 -2.83 -14.45 -21.66
N ARG A 183 -1.59 -14.49 -21.14
CA ARG A 183 -0.82 -13.32 -20.70
C ARG A 183 -0.86 -12.23 -21.79
N ASP A 184 -1.88 -11.41 -21.78
CA ASP A 184 -1.98 -10.32 -22.74
C ASP A 184 -1.04 -9.20 -22.30
N LEU A 185 0.18 -9.28 -22.82
CA LEU A 185 1.23 -8.28 -22.59
C LEU A 185 0.79 -6.87 -23.04
N ARG A 186 -0.23 -6.76 -23.93
CA ARG A 186 -0.85 -5.49 -24.31
C ARG A 186 -1.58 -4.87 -23.12
N LYS A 187 -2.50 -5.61 -22.47
CA LYS A 187 -3.22 -5.12 -21.28
C LYS A 187 -2.27 -4.73 -20.15
N LEU A 188 -1.18 -5.49 -19.98
CA LEU A 188 -0.14 -5.12 -19.00
C LEU A 188 0.57 -3.79 -19.35
N ARG A 189 0.72 -3.46 -20.62
CA ARG A 189 1.30 -2.19 -21.06
C ARG A 189 0.33 -1.03 -20.92
N GLU A 190 -0.92 -1.20 -21.31
CA GLU A 190 -1.99 -0.18 -21.20
C GLU A 190 -2.25 0.20 -19.74
N ASN A 191 -2.20 -0.75 -18.81
CA ASN A 191 -2.38 -0.49 -17.39
C ASN A 191 -1.17 0.17 -16.70
N LYS A 192 -0.04 0.30 -17.41
CA LYS A 192 1.16 0.99 -16.91
C LYS A 192 1.20 2.48 -17.29
N GLN A 193 0.38 2.93 -18.21
CA GLN A 193 0.20 4.34 -18.59
C GLN A 193 -0.85 5.00 -17.71
#